data_43fd4c522479c2d95fa6099aefb1f666
#
_entry.id   43fd4c522479c2d95fa6099aefb1f666
#
_cell.length_a   1.000
_cell.length_b   1.000
_cell.length_c   1.000
_cell.angle_alpha   90.00
_cell.angle_beta   90.00
_cell.angle_gamma   90.00
#
_symmetry.space_group_name_H-M   'P 1'
#
loop_
_entity.id
_entity.type
_entity.pdbx_description
1 polymer ?
#
loop_
_entity_poly.entity_id
_entity_poly.type
_entity_poly.pdbx_seq_one_letter_code
_entity_poly.pdbx_strand_id
1 'polypeptide(L)'
;MYDLGLEGAQIEDKVPLTAWEKEQMFVDILPDGPADDGVAYLSFFVEVPEEGDEKPQLPQGLDGAADNSYFLVSSGQVVDLPKLIECMQQELDDLRMFMDIGEGTITVSETEDKDWVNNWKNFFHQFYIDDLLVTPSWEEVKPEDQGRKILHIDPGTAFGTGMHETTQLCIRQLKKYITPQTELLDVGTGSGILAIVALMYGAGHAVGTDLDPCATEAVRENMEMNGIDPAKFEMMIGNIITEKEIQDRVGYGKYDIVVANILAEVLVPLMPVVAKCLKPGGTVITSGIINGKEGLVADAMKAAGLTVVEITQQGEWMQCTASMK
;
A
#
# COMPACT_ATOMS: atom_id res chain seq x y z
N MET A 1 -1.86 -10.49 -26.64
CA MET A 1 -2.80 -10.04 -25.58
C MET A 1 -2.75 -8.53 -25.41
N TYR A 2 -1.56 -7.93 -25.28
CA TYR A 2 -1.42 -6.47 -25.21
C TYR A 2 -2.01 -5.76 -26.44
N ASP A 3 -1.82 -6.33 -27.63
CA ASP A 3 -2.38 -5.82 -28.88
C ASP A 3 -3.92 -5.94 -28.97
N LEU A 4 -4.51 -6.77 -28.11
CA LEU A 4 -5.97 -6.87 -27.93
C LEU A 4 -6.51 -5.89 -26.87
N GLY A 5 -5.65 -5.04 -26.32
CA GLY A 5 -5.99 -4.06 -25.28
C GLY A 5 -6.26 -4.67 -23.89
N LEU A 6 -5.85 -5.91 -23.66
CA LEU A 6 -5.93 -6.53 -22.33
C LEU A 6 -4.76 -6.04 -21.48
N GLU A 7 -5.03 -5.11 -20.58
CA GLU A 7 -4.04 -4.54 -19.67
C GLU A 7 -4.03 -5.32 -18.36
N GLY A 8 -2.87 -5.92 -18.06
CA GLY A 8 -2.69 -6.73 -16.85
C GLY A 8 -3.28 -8.13 -16.96
N ALA A 9 -2.64 -9.07 -16.33
CA ALA A 9 -3.09 -10.44 -16.18
C ALA A 9 -2.77 -10.93 -14.78
N GLN A 10 -3.68 -11.68 -14.18
CA GLN A 10 -3.36 -12.50 -13.04
C GLN A 10 -2.69 -13.78 -13.54
N ILE A 11 -1.49 -14.04 -13.05
CA ILE A 11 -0.73 -15.25 -13.36
C ILE A 11 -0.81 -16.18 -12.16
N GLU A 12 -1.32 -17.37 -12.37
CA GLU A 12 -1.32 -18.44 -11.37
C GLU A 12 -0.50 -19.60 -11.92
N ASP A 13 0.68 -19.78 -11.38
CA ASP A 13 1.53 -20.93 -11.67
C ASP A 13 2.00 -21.59 -10.36
N LYS A 14 2.61 -22.75 -10.47
CA LYS A 14 3.16 -23.50 -9.35
C LYS A 14 4.69 -23.62 -9.45
N VAL A 15 5.29 -22.78 -10.29
CA VAL A 15 6.75 -22.74 -10.45
C VAL A 15 7.38 -22.25 -9.14
N PRO A 16 8.30 -23.01 -8.55
CA PRO A 16 8.96 -22.58 -7.33
C PRO A 16 9.76 -21.30 -7.53
N LEU A 17 9.54 -20.33 -6.65
CA LEU A 17 10.28 -19.08 -6.67
C LEU A 17 11.79 -19.32 -6.60
N THR A 18 12.54 -18.65 -7.43
CA THR A 18 14.02 -18.66 -7.39
C THR A 18 14.54 -17.96 -6.12
N ALA A 19 15.79 -18.23 -5.75
CA ALA A 19 16.41 -17.55 -4.61
C ALA A 19 16.41 -16.02 -4.76
N TRP A 20 16.59 -15.52 -5.99
CA TRP A 20 16.56 -14.09 -6.29
C TRP A 20 15.14 -13.49 -6.14
N GLU A 21 14.11 -14.16 -6.65
CA GLU A 21 12.73 -13.73 -6.48
C GLU A 21 12.30 -13.72 -5.01
N LYS A 22 12.71 -14.75 -4.26
CA LYS A 22 12.49 -14.82 -2.81
C LYS A 22 13.14 -13.64 -2.07
N GLU A 23 14.29 -13.21 -2.49
CA GLU A 23 15.01 -12.07 -1.93
C GLU A 23 14.35 -10.72 -2.26
N GLN A 24 13.63 -10.65 -3.39
CA GLN A 24 12.86 -9.45 -3.80
C GLN A 24 11.46 -9.38 -3.18
N MET A 25 10.92 -10.50 -2.76
CA MET A 25 9.62 -10.58 -2.11
C MET A 25 9.75 -10.25 -0.63
N PHE A 26 9.78 -9.06 -0.21
CA PHE A 26 9.86 -8.56 1.17
C PHE A 26 8.86 -9.25 2.16
N VAL A 27 8.86 -10.58 2.20
CA VAL A 27 8.05 -11.40 3.12
C VAL A 27 8.96 -12.29 3.96
N ASP A 28 8.71 -12.31 5.25
CA ASP A 28 9.53 -13.07 6.20
C ASP A 28 9.31 -14.58 6.14
N ILE A 29 8.12 -15.00 5.72
CA ILE A 29 7.74 -16.42 5.56
C ILE A 29 7.09 -16.56 4.20
N LEU A 30 7.78 -17.27 3.30
CA LEU A 30 7.22 -17.64 2.00
C LEU A 30 6.31 -18.85 2.18
N PRO A 31 5.07 -18.84 1.69
CA PRO A 31 4.23 -20.02 1.72
C PRO A 31 4.88 -21.13 0.88
N ASP A 32 4.89 -22.34 1.38
CA ASP A 32 5.19 -23.53 0.58
C ASP A 32 4.07 -23.70 -0.43
N GLY A 33 4.35 -23.38 -1.70
CA GLY A 33 3.42 -23.60 -2.79
C GLY A 33 3.18 -25.11 -3.04
N PRO A 34 2.07 -25.48 -3.71
CA PRO A 34 1.88 -26.83 -4.20
C PRO A 34 3.01 -27.20 -5.17
N ALA A 35 3.22 -28.52 -5.33
CA ALA A 35 4.21 -29.00 -6.30
C ALA A 35 3.83 -28.54 -7.72
N ASP A 36 4.83 -28.11 -8.48
CA ASP A 36 4.66 -27.72 -9.88
C ASP A 36 4.15 -28.92 -10.70
N ASP A 37 3.02 -28.76 -11.34
CA ASP A 37 2.37 -29.76 -12.22
C ASP A 37 2.47 -29.35 -13.71
N GLY A 38 3.19 -28.27 -14.01
CA GLY A 38 3.38 -27.73 -15.35
C GLY A 38 2.15 -27.05 -15.92
N VAL A 39 1.15 -26.72 -15.08
CA VAL A 39 -0.06 -26.00 -15.50
C VAL A 39 -0.03 -24.59 -14.93
N ALA A 40 -0.15 -23.60 -15.81
CA ALA A 40 -0.29 -22.20 -15.45
C ALA A 40 -1.60 -21.63 -16.02
N TYR A 41 -2.18 -20.67 -15.29
CA TYR A 41 -3.36 -19.93 -15.72
C TYR A 41 -3.02 -18.46 -15.91
N LEU A 42 -3.57 -17.89 -16.98
CA LEU A 42 -3.56 -16.45 -17.24
C LEU A 42 -5.00 -15.96 -17.22
N SER A 43 -5.38 -15.21 -16.21
CA SER A 43 -6.73 -14.67 -16.06
C SER A 43 -6.76 -13.19 -16.43
N PHE A 44 -7.67 -12.84 -17.33
CA PHE A 44 -7.96 -11.45 -17.69
C PHE A 44 -9.39 -11.14 -17.26
N PHE A 45 -9.58 -9.95 -16.69
CA PHE A 45 -10.88 -9.47 -16.24
C PHE A 45 -11.38 -8.42 -17.23
N VAL A 46 -12.57 -8.63 -17.76
CA VAL A 46 -13.19 -7.71 -18.74
C VAL A 46 -14.62 -7.41 -18.32
N GLU A 47 -15.03 -6.17 -18.51
CA GLU A 47 -16.40 -5.74 -18.25
C GLU A 47 -17.31 -6.13 -19.43
N VAL A 48 -18.44 -6.76 -19.15
CA VAL A 48 -19.41 -7.20 -20.15
C VAL A 48 -20.70 -6.40 -19.94
N PRO A 49 -21.33 -5.84 -21.02
CA PRO A 49 -22.54 -5.05 -20.90
C PRO A 49 -23.71 -5.90 -20.36
N GLU A 50 -24.52 -5.33 -19.49
CA GLU A 50 -25.78 -5.92 -19.10
C GLU A 50 -26.81 -5.86 -20.26
N GLU A 51 -27.78 -6.80 -20.26
CA GLU A 51 -28.86 -6.79 -21.25
C GLU A 51 -29.67 -5.49 -21.15
N GLY A 52 -29.44 -4.57 -22.07
CA GLY A 52 -30.14 -3.27 -22.14
C GLY A 52 -29.24 -2.05 -22.26
N ASP A 53 -27.96 -2.21 -22.10
CA ASP A 53 -26.99 -1.14 -22.27
C ASP A 53 -26.80 -0.79 -23.76
N GLU A 54 -26.59 0.51 -24.02
CA GLU A 54 -26.27 0.97 -25.38
C GLU A 54 -24.97 0.33 -25.85
N LYS A 55 -24.97 -0.26 -27.06
CA LYS A 55 -23.75 -0.85 -27.65
C LYS A 55 -22.64 0.21 -27.68
N PRO A 56 -21.43 -0.13 -27.25
CA PRO A 56 -20.31 0.79 -27.24
C PRO A 56 -20.11 1.41 -28.61
N GLN A 57 -20.10 2.75 -28.69
CA GLN A 57 -19.79 3.48 -29.92
C GLN A 57 -18.28 3.40 -30.15
N LEU A 58 -17.90 2.84 -31.29
CA LEU A 58 -16.51 2.88 -31.76
C LEU A 58 -16.05 4.34 -31.91
N PRO A 59 -14.81 4.68 -31.52
CA PRO A 59 -14.26 6.02 -31.73
C PRO A 59 -14.36 6.40 -33.20
N GLN A 60 -14.93 7.57 -33.51
CA GLN A 60 -15.03 8.09 -34.88
C GLN A 60 -13.61 8.33 -35.42
N GLY A 61 -13.23 7.62 -36.45
CA GLY A 61 -11.96 7.81 -37.15
C GLY A 61 -11.29 6.54 -37.69
N LEU A 62 -11.89 5.37 -37.50
CA LEU A 62 -11.35 4.10 -38.01
C LEU A 62 -12.18 3.51 -39.16
N ASP A 63 -12.94 4.31 -39.88
CA ASP A 63 -13.75 3.90 -41.03
C ASP A 63 -12.91 3.65 -42.28
N GLY A 64 -11.84 2.86 -42.23
CA GLY A 64 -11.02 2.67 -43.43
C GLY A 64 -10.06 1.49 -43.47
N ALA A 65 -9.97 0.70 -42.41
CA ALA A 65 -9.15 -0.50 -42.42
C ALA A 65 -10.03 -1.75 -42.42
N ALA A 66 -10.38 -2.21 -43.61
CA ALA A 66 -10.79 -3.59 -43.76
C ALA A 66 -9.66 -4.48 -43.27
N ASP A 67 -9.99 -5.41 -42.40
CA ASP A 67 -9.28 -6.66 -42.13
C ASP A 67 -8.28 -6.74 -40.97
N ASN A 68 -8.10 -5.76 -40.10
CA ASN A 68 -7.40 -6.01 -38.82
C ASN A 68 -7.78 -4.93 -37.78
N SER A 69 -9.04 -4.90 -37.33
CA SER A 69 -9.44 -4.03 -36.24
C SER A 69 -9.08 -4.67 -34.90
N TYR A 70 -7.89 -4.39 -34.41
CA TYR A 70 -7.54 -4.63 -33.00
C TYR A 70 -8.41 -3.76 -32.12
N PHE A 71 -9.10 -4.39 -31.16
CA PHE A 71 -9.86 -3.67 -30.14
C PHE A 71 -8.91 -3.30 -29.01
N LEU A 72 -8.68 -2.01 -28.82
CA LEU A 72 -8.05 -1.50 -27.60
C LEU A 72 -9.07 -1.57 -26.47
N VAL A 73 -8.87 -2.48 -25.54
CA VAL A 73 -9.59 -2.53 -24.26
C VAL A 73 -8.78 -1.67 -23.28
N SER A 74 -9.13 -0.40 -23.15
CA SER A 74 -8.65 0.40 -22.03
C SER A 74 -9.64 0.24 -20.86
N SER A 75 -9.15 0.33 -19.62
CA SER A 75 -9.96 0.20 -18.41
C SER A 75 -11.23 1.08 -18.49
N GLY A 76 -12.41 0.44 -18.42
CA GLY A 76 -13.71 1.08 -18.52
C GLY A 76 -14.39 1.01 -19.89
N GLN A 77 -13.90 0.25 -20.85
CA GLN A 77 -14.60 -0.04 -22.11
C GLN A 77 -15.28 -1.41 -22.07
N VAL A 78 -16.52 -1.42 -22.48
CA VAL A 78 -17.34 -2.63 -22.60
C VAL A 78 -16.90 -3.47 -23.79
N VAL A 79 -16.68 -4.76 -23.61
CA VAL A 79 -16.08 -5.67 -24.59
C VAL A 79 -17.15 -6.58 -25.22
N ASP A 80 -17.04 -6.79 -26.54
CA ASP A 80 -17.73 -7.88 -27.22
C ASP A 80 -17.02 -9.22 -26.92
N LEU A 81 -17.46 -9.90 -25.87
CA LEU A 81 -16.83 -11.11 -25.35
C LEU A 81 -16.67 -12.23 -26.40
N PRO A 82 -17.67 -12.59 -27.24
CA PRO A 82 -17.50 -13.58 -28.29
C PRO A 82 -16.36 -13.26 -29.24
N LYS A 83 -16.24 -12.01 -29.65
CA LYS A 83 -15.20 -11.55 -30.57
C LYS A 83 -13.82 -11.53 -29.92
N LEU A 84 -13.74 -11.13 -28.64
CA LEU A 84 -12.50 -11.20 -27.88
C LEU A 84 -11.98 -12.63 -27.78
N ILE A 85 -12.85 -13.61 -27.48
CA ILE A 85 -12.49 -15.03 -27.41
C ILE A 85 -11.98 -15.54 -28.76
N GLU A 86 -12.63 -15.17 -29.88
CA GLU A 86 -12.18 -15.53 -31.22
C GLU A 86 -10.77 -14.99 -31.51
N CYS A 87 -10.51 -13.71 -31.20
CA CYS A 87 -9.19 -13.12 -31.36
C CYS A 87 -8.13 -13.79 -30.45
N MET A 88 -8.45 -14.06 -29.20
CA MET A 88 -7.54 -14.76 -28.28
C MET A 88 -7.21 -16.16 -28.78
N GLN A 89 -8.19 -16.90 -29.32
CA GLN A 89 -7.97 -18.22 -29.87
C GLN A 89 -7.03 -18.16 -31.08
N GLN A 90 -7.18 -17.15 -31.92
CA GLN A 90 -6.34 -16.94 -33.11
C GLN A 90 -4.89 -16.65 -32.72
N GLU A 91 -4.69 -15.78 -31.72
CA GLU A 91 -3.36 -15.47 -31.17
C GLU A 91 -2.70 -16.70 -30.53
N LEU A 92 -3.46 -17.56 -29.82
CA LEU A 92 -2.95 -18.80 -29.27
C LEU A 92 -2.55 -19.80 -30.37
N ASP A 93 -3.32 -19.89 -31.46
CA ASP A 93 -2.98 -20.76 -32.59
C ASP A 93 -1.72 -20.27 -33.31
N ASP A 94 -1.53 -18.96 -33.43
CA ASP A 94 -0.30 -18.37 -33.98
C ASP A 94 0.91 -18.65 -33.05
N LEU A 95 0.76 -18.52 -31.74
CA LEU A 95 1.82 -18.83 -30.77
C LEU A 95 2.27 -20.29 -30.81
N ARG A 96 1.34 -21.24 -31.06
CA ARG A 96 1.67 -22.67 -31.21
C ARG A 96 2.65 -22.98 -32.32
N MET A 97 2.75 -22.09 -33.32
CA MET A 97 3.75 -22.24 -34.42
C MET A 97 5.19 -21.97 -33.96
N PHE A 98 5.37 -21.29 -32.84
CA PHE A 98 6.66 -20.82 -32.34
C PHE A 98 7.08 -21.43 -31.02
N MET A 99 6.14 -21.86 -30.20
CA MET A 99 6.40 -22.39 -28.86
C MET A 99 5.32 -23.38 -28.42
N ASP A 100 5.70 -24.26 -27.49
CA ASP A 100 4.74 -25.13 -26.81
C ASP A 100 4.00 -24.30 -25.75
N ILE A 101 2.69 -24.14 -25.91
CA ILE A 101 1.81 -23.40 -24.99
C ILE A 101 0.88 -24.36 -24.22
N GLY A 102 1.17 -25.68 -24.23
CA GLY A 102 0.31 -26.68 -23.62
C GLY A 102 -1.04 -26.76 -24.29
N GLU A 103 -2.10 -27.02 -23.52
CA GLU A 103 -3.46 -27.17 -24.05
C GLU A 103 -4.00 -25.88 -24.67
N GLY A 104 -3.62 -24.72 -24.12
CA GLY A 104 -4.06 -23.39 -24.61
C GLY A 104 -5.57 -23.26 -24.64
N THR A 105 -6.27 -23.77 -23.62
CA THR A 105 -7.73 -23.70 -23.50
C THR A 105 -8.15 -22.35 -22.94
N ILE A 106 -9.23 -21.79 -23.49
CA ILE A 106 -9.86 -20.58 -22.98
C ILE A 106 -11.12 -21.00 -22.22
N THR A 107 -11.24 -20.60 -20.95
CA THR A 107 -12.44 -20.77 -20.15
C THR A 107 -12.97 -19.40 -19.76
N VAL A 108 -14.27 -19.22 -19.81
CA VAL A 108 -14.97 -18.02 -19.37
C VAL A 108 -15.75 -18.34 -18.13
N SER A 109 -15.57 -17.52 -17.10
CA SER A 109 -16.38 -17.56 -15.89
C SER A 109 -16.87 -16.16 -15.57
N GLU A 110 -18.06 -16.04 -15.04
CA GLU A 110 -18.59 -14.79 -14.53
C GLU A 110 -18.08 -14.61 -13.09
N THR A 111 -17.55 -13.44 -12.81
CA THR A 111 -17.31 -12.97 -11.45
C THR A 111 -18.30 -11.84 -11.19
N GLU A 112 -19.13 -11.96 -10.16
CA GLU A 112 -19.96 -10.83 -9.77
C GLU A 112 -19.08 -9.71 -9.25
N ASP A 113 -19.05 -8.60 -9.97
CA ASP A 113 -18.24 -7.41 -9.66
C ASP A 113 -18.56 -6.84 -8.26
N LYS A 114 -19.80 -7.08 -7.80
CA LYS A 114 -20.30 -6.63 -6.50
C LYS A 114 -19.62 -7.29 -5.30
N ASP A 115 -19.12 -8.49 -5.45
CA ASP A 115 -18.54 -9.24 -4.33
C ASP A 115 -17.06 -8.91 -4.09
N TRP A 116 -16.32 -8.55 -5.12
CA TRP A 116 -14.87 -8.27 -4.96
C TRP A 116 -14.61 -6.86 -4.42
N VAL A 117 -15.24 -5.85 -5.00
CA VAL A 117 -15.04 -4.43 -4.62
C VAL A 117 -15.60 -4.13 -3.22
N ASN A 118 -16.60 -4.89 -2.74
CA ASN A 118 -17.23 -4.61 -1.45
C ASN A 118 -17.05 -5.71 -0.41
N ASN A 119 -16.57 -6.90 -0.78
CA ASN A 119 -16.50 -8.04 0.16
C ASN A 119 -15.51 -7.78 1.32
N TRP A 120 -14.42 -7.05 1.09
CA TRP A 120 -13.48 -6.64 2.13
C TRP A 120 -14.13 -5.71 3.18
N LYS A 121 -15.18 -4.94 2.83
CA LYS A 121 -15.94 -4.10 3.78
C LYS A 121 -16.61 -4.94 4.86
N ASN A 122 -16.95 -6.20 4.56
CA ASN A 122 -17.55 -7.11 5.52
C ASN A 122 -16.55 -7.64 6.55
N PHE A 123 -15.26 -7.45 6.33
CA PHE A 123 -14.18 -7.91 7.22
C PHE A 123 -13.52 -6.80 8.00
N PHE A 124 -13.73 -5.53 7.59
CA PHE A 124 -13.16 -4.39 8.29
C PHE A 124 -14.24 -3.71 9.13
N HIS A 125 -14.15 -3.90 10.44
CA HIS A 125 -15.05 -3.34 11.43
C HIS A 125 -14.32 -2.37 12.33
N GLN A 126 -15.09 -1.50 13.03
CA GLN A 126 -14.55 -0.59 14.02
C GLN A 126 -13.84 -1.34 15.16
N PHE A 127 -12.72 -0.81 15.61
CA PHE A 127 -11.91 -1.36 16.68
C PHE A 127 -11.24 -0.25 17.49
N TYR A 128 -10.63 -0.62 18.62
CA TYR A 128 -10.00 0.36 19.51
C TYR A 128 -8.49 0.17 19.57
N ILE A 129 -7.78 1.29 19.57
CA ILE A 129 -6.38 1.38 19.98
C ILE A 129 -6.36 2.26 21.23
N ASP A 130 -6.47 1.65 22.40
CA ASP A 130 -6.64 2.29 23.70
C ASP A 130 -7.87 3.22 23.75
N ASP A 131 -7.69 4.56 23.75
CA ASP A 131 -8.74 5.58 23.74
C ASP A 131 -9.17 6.02 22.32
N LEU A 132 -8.47 5.59 21.30
CA LEU A 132 -8.76 5.89 19.90
C LEU A 132 -9.72 4.86 19.32
N LEU A 133 -10.89 5.27 18.86
CA LEU A 133 -11.75 4.45 18.03
C LEU A 133 -11.31 4.60 16.56
N VAL A 134 -11.03 3.49 15.91
CA VAL A 134 -10.81 3.44 14.45
C VAL A 134 -12.04 2.86 13.80
N THR A 135 -12.62 3.57 12.85
CA THR A 135 -13.88 3.19 12.20
C THR A 135 -13.85 3.49 10.71
N PRO A 136 -14.37 2.59 9.87
CA PRO A 136 -14.57 2.90 8.46
C PRO A 136 -15.73 3.89 8.25
N SER A 137 -15.78 4.54 7.09
CA SER A 137 -16.78 5.54 6.77
C SER A 137 -18.21 5.00 6.70
N TRP A 138 -18.40 3.70 6.48
CA TRP A 138 -19.72 3.06 6.38
C TRP A 138 -20.27 2.53 7.71
N GLU A 139 -19.52 2.60 8.82
CA GLU A 139 -20.03 2.23 10.13
C GLU A 139 -20.38 3.46 10.96
N GLU A 140 -21.55 3.40 11.62
CA GLU A 140 -21.98 4.46 12.53
C GLU A 140 -21.25 4.36 13.88
N VAL A 141 -20.81 5.52 14.36
CA VAL A 141 -20.21 5.62 15.70
C VAL A 141 -21.30 5.45 16.76
N LYS A 142 -21.10 4.52 17.67
CA LYS A 142 -22.08 4.23 18.72
C LYS A 142 -22.20 5.39 19.71
N PRO A 143 -23.41 5.59 20.33
CA PRO A 143 -23.61 6.67 21.31
C PRO A 143 -22.62 6.65 22.48
N GLU A 144 -22.15 5.47 22.89
CA GLU A 144 -21.19 5.26 23.99
C GLU A 144 -19.78 5.77 23.67
N ASP A 145 -19.49 5.96 22.37
CA ASP A 145 -18.18 6.45 21.89
C ASP A 145 -18.19 7.94 21.56
N GLN A 146 -19.33 8.59 21.73
CA GLN A 146 -19.41 10.05 21.60
C GLN A 146 -18.50 10.73 22.62
N GLY A 147 -17.56 11.55 22.12
CA GLY A 147 -16.57 12.24 22.95
C GLY A 147 -15.20 11.56 23.00
N ARG A 148 -15.03 10.38 22.43
CA ARG A 148 -13.71 9.78 22.17
C ARG A 148 -13.02 10.44 20.97
N LYS A 149 -11.74 10.20 20.80
CA LYS A 149 -11.06 10.46 19.54
C LYS A 149 -11.46 9.37 18.55
N ILE A 150 -11.92 9.78 17.37
CA ILE A 150 -12.41 8.88 16.34
C ILE A 150 -11.57 9.13 15.08
N LEU A 151 -10.90 8.09 14.62
CA LEU A 151 -10.18 8.06 13.36
C LEU A 151 -11.06 7.37 12.32
N HIS A 152 -11.46 8.09 11.30
CA HIS A 152 -12.10 7.52 10.12
C HIS A 152 -11.02 7.09 9.12
N ILE A 153 -11.04 5.82 8.73
CA ILE A 153 -10.11 5.30 7.73
C ILE A 153 -10.77 4.18 6.94
N ASP A 154 -10.75 4.31 5.63
CA ASP A 154 -11.24 3.28 4.74
C ASP A 154 -10.03 2.49 4.22
N PRO A 155 -10.06 1.14 4.29
CA PRO A 155 -9.09 0.32 3.60
C PRO A 155 -9.15 0.64 2.11
N GLY A 156 -8.05 1.12 1.57
CA GLY A 156 -7.90 1.49 0.17
C GLY A 156 -6.74 0.73 -0.47
N THR A 157 -6.23 1.27 -1.56
CA THR A 157 -5.05 0.74 -2.27
C THR A 157 -3.74 0.96 -1.51
N ALA A 158 -3.69 1.95 -0.59
CA ALA A 158 -2.52 2.21 0.23
C ALA A 158 -2.54 1.39 1.52
N PHE A 159 -1.35 0.93 1.95
CA PHE A 159 -1.17 0.21 3.22
C PHE A 159 -1.46 1.12 4.43
N GLY A 160 -2.04 0.53 5.49
CA GLY A 160 -2.22 1.20 6.78
C GLY A 160 -3.67 1.48 7.16
N THR A 161 -4.42 0.42 7.52
CA THR A 161 -5.80 0.55 8.06
C THR A 161 -5.84 0.70 9.58
N GLY A 162 -4.69 0.55 10.25
CA GLY A 162 -4.59 0.59 11.71
C GLY A 162 -4.83 -0.74 12.42
N MET A 163 -5.40 -1.75 11.75
CA MET A 163 -5.65 -3.07 12.38
C MET A 163 -4.36 -3.83 12.71
N HIS A 164 -3.33 -3.66 11.89
CA HIS A 164 -2.07 -4.37 12.05
C HIS A 164 -1.35 -3.96 13.34
N GLU A 165 -0.73 -4.91 14.03
CA GLU A 165 -0.04 -4.72 15.30
C GLU A 165 1.05 -3.65 15.22
N THR A 166 1.76 -3.58 14.10
CA THR A 166 2.82 -2.60 13.87
C THR A 166 2.33 -1.16 13.91
N THR A 167 1.16 -0.90 13.30
CA THR A 167 0.52 0.42 13.33
C THR A 167 0.06 0.78 14.73
N GLN A 168 -0.55 -0.18 15.44
CA GLN A 168 -0.98 0.01 16.83
C GLN A 168 0.20 0.32 17.76
N LEU A 169 1.34 -0.39 17.59
CA LEU A 169 2.57 -0.13 18.33
C LEU A 169 3.09 1.28 18.10
N CYS A 170 3.14 1.75 16.83
CA CYS A 170 3.54 3.12 16.50
C CYS A 170 2.60 4.16 17.14
N ILE A 171 1.28 3.97 17.04
CA ILE A 171 0.29 4.89 17.59
C ILE A 171 0.46 5.03 19.13
N ARG A 172 0.64 3.91 19.86
CA ARG A 172 0.87 3.93 21.30
C ARG A 172 2.14 4.70 21.68
N GLN A 173 3.18 4.59 20.87
CA GLN A 173 4.41 5.33 21.10
C GLN A 173 4.25 6.82 20.76
N LEU A 174 3.67 7.16 19.62
CA LEU A 174 3.42 8.55 19.21
C LEU A 174 2.72 9.34 20.33
N LYS A 175 1.69 8.76 20.95
CA LYS A 175 0.93 9.39 22.04
C LYS A 175 1.79 9.81 23.24
N LYS A 176 2.95 9.17 23.48
CA LYS A 176 3.86 9.51 24.58
C LYS A 176 4.66 10.79 24.35
N TYR A 177 4.92 11.13 23.07
CA TYR A 177 5.87 12.16 22.69
C TYR A 177 5.25 13.39 22.01
N ILE A 178 3.99 13.30 21.56
CA ILE A 178 3.31 14.41 20.85
C ILE A 178 3.06 15.58 21.79
N THR A 179 3.38 16.77 21.29
CA THR A 179 3.07 18.09 21.88
C THR A 179 2.50 19.02 20.81
N PRO A 180 1.88 20.16 21.18
CA PRO A 180 1.38 21.12 20.21
C PRO A 180 2.45 21.74 19.27
N GLN A 181 3.72 21.62 19.62
CA GLN A 181 4.86 22.11 18.83
C GLN A 181 5.52 21.01 18.02
N THR A 182 5.01 19.77 18.08
CA THR A 182 5.63 18.63 17.40
C THR A 182 5.60 18.82 15.88
N GLU A 183 6.78 18.82 15.28
CA GLU A 183 7.04 18.63 13.86
C GLU A 183 7.31 17.14 13.64
N LEU A 184 6.48 16.47 12.86
CA LEU A 184 6.54 15.03 12.63
C LEU A 184 6.97 14.73 11.20
N LEU A 185 7.85 13.75 11.02
CA LEU A 185 8.15 13.13 9.73
C LEU A 185 7.66 11.67 9.74
N ASP A 186 6.81 11.31 8.79
CA ASP A 186 6.29 9.96 8.59
C ASP A 186 6.90 9.35 7.32
N VAL A 187 7.78 8.35 7.48
CA VAL A 187 8.52 7.74 6.37
C VAL A 187 7.88 6.42 5.97
N GLY A 188 7.48 6.31 4.71
CA GLY A 188 6.60 5.23 4.25
C GLY A 188 5.20 5.44 4.79
N THR A 189 4.64 6.63 4.54
CA THR A 189 3.42 7.10 5.19
C THR A 189 2.17 6.32 4.78
N GLY A 190 2.16 5.70 3.59
CA GLY A 190 1.05 4.92 3.06
C GLY A 190 -0.27 5.70 3.08
N SER A 191 -1.24 5.22 3.84
CA SER A 191 -2.54 5.89 4.05
C SER A 191 -2.47 7.20 4.82
N GLY A 192 -1.31 7.57 5.37
CA GLY A 192 -1.12 8.72 6.24
C GLY A 192 -1.56 8.52 7.70
N ILE A 193 -1.95 7.30 8.07
CA ILE A 193 -2.58 7.03 9.37
C ILE A 193 -1.76 7.53 10.56
N LEU A 194 -0.42 7.34 10.57
CA LEU A 194 0.42 7.72 11.70
C LEU A 194 0.52 9.24 11.81
N ALA A 195 0.70 9.94 10.71
CA ALA A 195 0.73 11.40 10.66
C ALA A 195 -0.63 11.99 11.03
N ILE A 196 -1.74 11.45 10.51
CA ILE A 196 -3.12 11.89 10.82
C ILE A 196 -3.39 11.72 12.32
N VAL A 197 -3.09 10.54 12.88
CA VAL A 197 -3.23 10.30 14.32
C VAL A 197 -2.39 11.30 15.12
N ALA A 198 -1.13 11.56 14.73
CA ALA A 198 -0.31 12.55 15.41
C ALA A 198 -0.94 13.94 15.41
N LEU A 199 -1.49 14.39 14.29
CA LEU A 199 -2.21 15.67 14.17
C LEU A 199 -3.48 15.69 15.02
N MET A 200 -4.25 14.60 15.06
CA MET A 200 -5.43 14.45 15.93
C MET A 200 -5.07 14.51 17.43
N TYR A 201 -3.90 14.02 17.81
CA TYR A 201 -3.37 14.14 19.19
C TYR A 201 -2.69 15.47 19.47
N GLY A 202 -2.67 16.37 18.48
CA GLY A 202 -2.29 17.76 18.67
C GLY A 202 -0.89 18.12 18.18
N ALA A 203 -0.25 17.29 17.35
CA ALA A 203 0.97 17.70 16.65
C ALA A 203 0.72 18.98 15.82
N GLY A 204 1.74 19.83 15.72
CA GLY A 204 1.64 21.09 15.01
C GLY A 204 1.59 20.91 13.49
N HIS A 205 2.48 20.08 12.97
CA HIS A 205 2.62 19.84 11.55
C HIS A 205 3.21 18.44 11.28
N ALA A 206 2.91 17.86 10.11
CA ALA A 206 3.45 16.60 9.65
C ALA A 206 3.96 16.71 8.20
N VAL A 207 5.00 15.94 7.90
CA VAL A 207 5.49 15.68 6.54
C VAL A 207 5.48 14.18 6.33
N GLY A 208 4.89 13.70 5.24
CA GLY A 208 4.90 12.30 4.82
C GLY A 208 5.79 12.10 3.61
N THR A 209 6.53 10.98 3.58
CA THR A 209 7.23 10.54 2.36
C THR A 209 6.81 9.13 2.01
N ASP A 210 6.65 8.84 0.72
CA ASP A 210 6.37 7.51 0.23
C ASP A 210 6.99 7.29 -1.16
N LEU A 211 7.19 6.03 -1.54
CA LEU A 211 7.63 5.65 -2.89
C LEU A 211 6.45 5.55 -3.86
N ASP A 212 5.28 5.18 -3.33
CA ASP A 212 4.08 4.96 -4.12
C ASP A 212 3.32 6.28 -4.35
N PRO A 213 3.14 6.73 -5.60
CA PRO A 213 2.32 7.89 -5.91
C PRO A 213 0.88 7.80 -5.40
N CYS A 214 0.30 6.59 -5.28
CA CYS A 214 -1.05 6.36 -4.77
C CYS A 214 -1.22 6.83 -3.32
N ALA A 215 -0.13 6.90 -2.54
CA ALA A 215 -0.16 7.42 -1.18
C ALA A 215 -0.62 8.88 -1.11
N THR A 216 -0.38 9.69 -2.14
CA THR A 216 -0.79 11.11 -2.16
C THR A 216 -2.32 11.24 -2.10
N GLU A 217 -3.02 10.45 -2.91
CA GLU A 217 -4.48 10.49 -2.94
C GLU A 217 -5.07 9.88 -1.65
N ALA A 218 -4.53 8.74 -1.19
CA ALA A 218 -4.96 8.11 0.05
C ALA A 218 -4.82 9.03 1.26
N VAL A 219 -3.69 9.73 1.39
CA VAL A 219 -3.47 10.74 2.45
C VAL A 219 -4.48 11.87 2.35
N ARG A 220 -4.73 12.40 1.14
CA ARG A 220 -5.71 13.48 0.93
C ARG A 220 -7.10 13.08 1.39
N GLU A 221 -7.58 11.91 0.97
CA GLU A 221 -8.91 11.40 1.33
C GLU A 221 -9.04 11.15 2.84
N ASN A 222 -8.02 10.52 3.44
CA ASN A 222 -8.02 10.25 4.88
C ASN A 222 -7.95 11.54 5.71
N MET A 223 -7.22 12.55 5.26
CA MET A 223 -7.21 13.88 5.88
C MET A 223 -8.59 14.53 5.86
N GLU A 224 -9.26 14.50 4.69
CA GLU A 224 -10.59 15.06 4.50
C GLU A 224 -11.62 14.39 5.42
N MET A 225 -11.63 13.05 5.47
CA MET A 225 -12.51 12.27 6.36
C MET A 225 -12.34 12.62 7.84
N ASN A 226 -11.11 12.98 8.24
CA ASN A 226 -10.79 13.31 9.63
C ASN A 226 -10.79 14.83 9.92
N GLY A 227 -11.18 15.66 8.98
CA GLY A 227 -11.22 17.11 9.14
C GLY A 227 -9.84 17.74 9.42
N ILE A 228 -8.77 17.13 8.93
CA ILE A 228 -7.41 17.65 9.08
C ILE A 228 -7.20 18.79 8.07
N ASP A 229 -6.72 19.92 8.56
CA ASP A 229 -6.37 21.07 7.71
C ASP A 229 -5.24 20.65 6.74
N PRO A 230 -5.46 20.78 5.40
CA PRO A 230 -4.44 20.46 4.40
C PRO A 230 -3.10 21.17 4.61
N ALA A 231 -3.10 22.34 5.23
CA ALA A 231 -1.89 23.08 5.53
C ALA A 231 -1.01 22.44 6.64
N LYS A 232 -1.54 21.43 7.35
CA LYS A 232 -0.83 20.74 8.43
C LYS A 232 -0.13 19.47 8.02
N PHE A 233 -0.34 18.98 6.81
CA PHE A 233 0.30 17.76 6.34
C PHE A 233 0.79 17.91 4.90
N GLU A 234 2.10 17.95 4.73
CA GLU A 234 2.77 17.99 3.42
C GLU A 234 3.15 16.57 2.99
N MET A 235 2.86 16.21 1.74
CA MET A 235 3.19 14.90 1.16
C MET A 235 4.28 15.04 0.09
N MET A 236 5.25 14.11 0.08
CA MET A 236 6.33 14.05 -0.91
C MET A 236 6.50 12.62 -1.43
N ILE A 237 6.49 12.44 -2.74
CA ILE A 237 6.80 11.15 -3.38
C ILE A 237 8.27 11.11 -3.74
N GLY A 238 8.96 10.04 -3.32
CA GLY A 238 10.36 9.78 -3.61
C GLY A 238 11.07 8.99 -2.52
N ASN A 239 12.28 8.54 -2.83
CA ASN A 239 13.09 7.71 -1.95
C ASN A 239 13.98 8.57 -1.04
N ILE A 240 13.56 8.76 0.21
CA ILE A 240 14.33 9.55 1.19
C ILE A 240 15.71 8.93 1.50
N ILE A 241 15.93 7.63 1.27
CA ILE A 241 17.23 6.99 1.54
C ILE A 241 18.24 7.35 0.45
N THR A 242 17.83 7.31 -0.82
CA THR A 242 18.74 7.42 -1.97
C THR A 242 18.68 8.76 -2.69
N GLU A 243 17.55 9.48 -2.61
CA GLU A 243 17.34 10.74 -3.34
C GLU A 243 17.68 11.95 -2.47
N LYS A 244 18.80 12.59 -2.81
CA LYS A 244 19.24 13.78 -2.08
C LYS A 244 18.24 14.94 -2.18
N GLU A 245 17.54 15.07 -3.30
CA GLU A 245 16.51 16.09 -3.50
C GLU A 245 15.38 15.96 -2.48
N ILE A 246 14.92 14.72 -2.23
CA ILE A 246 13.91 14.43 -1.21
C ILE A 246 14.44 14.76 0.18
N GLN A 247 15.68 14.35 0.50
CA GLN A 247 16.31 14.68 1.79
C GLN A 247 16.40 16.20 2.01
N ASP A 248 16.79 16.96 0.99
CA ASP A 248 16.95 18.41 1.08
C ASP A 248 15.58 19.12 1.22
N ARG A 249 14.51 18.60 0.58
CA ARG A 249 13.13 19.11 0.74
C ARG A 249 12.55 18.79 2.11
N VAL A 250 12.73 17.58 2.59
CA VAL A 250 12.34 17.16 3.96
C VAL A 250 13.04 18.04 4.98
N GLY A 251 14.34 18.28 4.80
CA GLY A 251 15.14 19.14 5.65
C GLY A 251 15.84 18.40 6.79
N TYR A 252 16.79 19.10 7.40
CA TYR A 252 17.68 18.56 8.43
C TYR A 252 17.47 19.27 9.77
N GLY A 253 17.56 18.52 10.87
CA GLY A 253 17.40 19.06 12.23
C GLY A 253 16.03 19.71 12.47
N LYS A 254 14.98 19.24 11.81
CA LYS A 254 13.68 19.91 11.75
C LYS A 254 12.61 19.21 12.59
N TYR A 255 12.72 17.90 12.81
CA TYR A 255 11.63 17.11 13.36
C TYR A 255 11.86 16.75 14.83
N ASP A 256 10.80 16.87 15.61
CA ASP A 256 10.75 16.39 16.99
C ASP A 256 10.51 14.88 17.04
N ILE A 257 9.72 14.37 16.09
CA ILE A 257 9.44 12.95 15.94
C ILE A 257 9.64 12.54 14.48
N VAL A 258 10.34 11.41 14.29
CA VAL A 258 10.32 10.67 13.02
C VAL A 258 9.68 9.31 13.29
N VAL A 259 8.66 8.95 12.53
CA VAL A 259 8.03 7.62 12.60
C VAL A 259 8.22 6.90 11.27
N ALA A 260 8.45 5.58 11.33
CA ALA A 260 8.53 4.71 10.16
C ALA A 260 7.98 3.32 10.50
N ASN A 261 6.91 2.91 9.82
CA ASN A 261 6.32 1.59 9.95
C ASN A 261 6.56 0.79 8.67
N ILE A 262 7.79 0.33 8.49
CA ILE A 262 8.29 -0.35 7.29
C ILE A 262 9.23 -1.49 7.69
N LEU A 263 9.59 -2.36 6.72
CA LEU A 263 10.40 -3.54 6.98
C LEU A 263 11.77 -3.23 7.59
N ALA A 264 12.27 -4.12 8.43
CA ALA A 264 13.56 -3.98 9.12
C ALA A 264 14.73 -3.73 8.16
N GLU A 265 14.73 -4.39 7.00
CA GLU A 265 15.74 -4.25 5.95
C GLU A 265 15.80 -2.84 5.37
N VAL A 266 14.66 -2.15 5.33
CA VAL A 266 14.57 -0.76 4.87
C VAL A 266 14.90 0.21 6.02
N LEU A 267 14.53 -0.14 7.26
CA LEU A 267 14.84 0.67 8.45
C LEU A 267 16.35 0.80 8.68
N VAL A 268 17.13 -0.26 8.47
CA VAL A 268 18.58 -0.24 8.68
C VAL A 268 19.28 0.86 7.85
N PRO A 269 19.17 0.90 6.51
CA PRO A 269 19.76 1.98 5.71
C PRO A 269 19.09 3.35 5.91
N LEU A 270 17.88 3.41 6.44
CA LEU A 270 17.17 4.66 6.73
C LEU A 270 17.73 5.40 7.96
N MET A 271 18.25 4.70 8.97
CA MET A 271 18.65 5.30 10.24
C MET A 271 19.66 6.47 10.13
N PRO A 272 20.70 6.40 9.27
CA PRO A 272 21.59 7.55 9.07
C PRO A 272 20.93 8.81 8.49
N VAL A 273 19.83 8.63 7.74
CA VAL A 273 19.05 9.74 7.17
C VAL A 273 18.16 10.35 8.25
N VAL A 274 17.43 9.48 8.99
CA VAL A 274 16.56 9.88 10.10
C VAL A 274 17.32 10.69 11.14
N ALA A 275 18.52 10.24 11.52
CA ALA A 275 19.35 10.95 12.50
C ALA A 275 19.67 12.39 12.07
N LYS A 276 19.80 12.64 10.76
CA LYS A 276 20.02 14.02 10.23
C LYS A 276 18.75 14.86 10.25
N CYS A 277 17.58 14.24 10.14
CA CYS A 277 16.29 14.95 10.11
C CYS A 277 15.84 15.38 11.52
N LEU A 278 16.26 14.63 12.56
CA LEU A 278 15.87 14.89 13.94
C LEU A 278 16.51 16.14 14.51
N LYS A 279 15.76 16.88 15.34
CA LYS A 279 16.29 17.91 16.26
C LYS A 279 17.10 17.23 17.37
N PRO A 280 18.01 17.98 18.05
CA PRO A 280 18.54 17.55 19.33
C PRO A 280 17.40 17.23 20.31
N GLY A 281 17.46 16.07 20.95
CA GLY A 281 16.38 15.56 21.81
C GLY A 281 15.18 14.95 21.07
N GLY A 282 15.17 14.95 19.74
CA GLY A 282 14.11 14.35 18.93
C GLY A 282 14.08 12.83 19.06
N THR A 283 12.92 12.23 18.74
CA THR A 283 12.63 10.80 18.90
C THR A 283 12.36 10.15 17.56
N VAL A 284 12.93 8.96 17.34
CA VAL A 284 12.54 8.07 16.25
C VAL A 284 11.72 6.91 16.79
N ILE A 285 10.63 6.57 16.09
CA ILE A 285 9.72 5.47 16.40
C ILE A 285 9.66 4.58 15.17
N THR A 286 10.04 3.32 15.29
CA THR A 286 10.02 2.37 14.16
C THR A 286 9.20 1.14 14.51
N SER A 287 8.49 0.58 13.52
CA SER A 287 7.83 -0.72 13.58
C SER A 287 7.84 -1.37 12.19
N GLY A 288 7.12 -2.49 12.00
CA GLY A 288 7.26 -3.33 10.81
C GLY A 288 8.44 -4.31 10.95
N ILE A 289 8.84 -4.58 12.18
CA ILE A 289 9.99 -5.42 12.53
C ILE A 289 9.46 -6.74 13.06
N ILE A 290 9.74 -7.85 12.38
CA ILE A 290 9.42 -9.18 12.88
C ILE A 290 10.31 -9.51 14.09
N ASN A 291 9.77 -10.23 15.06
CA ASN A 291 10.51 -10.69 16.24
C ASN A 291 11.80 -11.42 15.85
N GLY A 292 12.90 -11.05 16.49
CA GLY A 292 14.26 -11.51 16.20
C GLY A 292 15.06 -10.58 15.29
N LYS A 293 14.43 -9.60 14.59
CA LYS A 293 15.15 -8.59 13.78
C LYS A 293 15.30 -7.23 14.51
N GLU A 294 14.71 -7.04 15.69
CA GLU A 294 14.81 -5.81 16.47
C GLU A 294 16.24 -5.43 16.83
N GLY A 295 17.11 -6.44 17.02
CA GLY A 295 18.52 -6.23 17.28
C GLY A 295 19.26 -5.53 16.13
N LEU A 296 18.94 -5.87 14.87
CA LEU A 296 19.51 -5.25 13.67
C LEU A 296 19.15 -3.76 13.59
N VAL A 297 17.87 -3.44 13.83
CA VAL A 297 17.38 -2.05 13.81
C VAL A 297 17.97 -1.25 14.98
N ALA A 298 18.00 -1.83 16.19
CA ALA A 298 18.59 -1.19 17.35
C ALA A 298 20.08 -0.88 17.17
N ASP A 299 20.83 -1.77 16.53
CA ASP A 299 22.25 -1.55 16.24
C ASP A 299 22.45 -0.48 15.15
N ALA A 300 21.60 -0.45 14.11
CA ALA A 300 21.60 0.64 13.13
C ALA A 300 21.28 2.00 13.76
N MET A 301 20.32 2.07 14.69
CA MET A 301 20.01 3.27 15.48
C MET A 301 21.25 3.75 16.25
N LYS A 302 21.92 2.85 16.98
CA LYS A 302 23.15 3.20 17.73
C LYS A 302 24.27 3.66 16.81
N ALA A 303 24.48 2.98 15.67
CA ALA A 303 25.46 3.37 14.68
C ALA A 303 25.21 4.75 14.09
N ALA A 304 23.93 5.17 13.97
CA ALA A 304 23.52 6.49 13.54
C ALA A 304 23.60 7.57 14.66
N GLY A 305 24.07 7.21 15.86
CA GLY A 305 24.21 8.13 16.98
C GLY A 305 22.97 8.29 17.87
N LEU A 306 21.96 7.46 17.66
CA LEU A 306 20.72 7.44 18.45
C LEU A 306 20.88 6.55 19.67
N THR A 307 20.14 6.85 20.74
CA THR A 307 20.09 6.06 21.96
C THR A 307 18.76 5.34 22.03
N VAL A 308 18.77 4.01 21.96
CA VAL A 308 17.54 3.19 22.10
C VAL A 308 16.96 3.38 23.51
N VAL A 309 15.71 3.77 23.56
CA VAL A 309 14.97 4.11 24.81
C VAL A 309 14.05 2.98 25.20
N GLU A 310 13.34 2.40 24.24
CA GLU A 310 12.32 1.39 24.50
C GLU A 310 12.20 0.44 23.29
N ILE A 311 11.98 -0.84 23.59
CA ILE A 311 11.58 -1.85 22.59
C ILE A 311 10.31 -2.49 23.13
N THR A 312 9.25 -2.51 22.33
CA THR A 312 7.96 -3.12 22.69
C THR A 312 7.55 -4.16 21.65
N GLN A 313 6.69 -5.09 22.09
CA GLN A 313 6.22 -6.20 21.27
C GLN A 313 4.70 -6.30 21.31
N GLN A 314 4.09 -6.67 20.17
CA GLN A 314 2.70 -7.10 20.09
C GLN A 314 2.61 -8.23 19.08
N GLY A 315 2.14 -9.41 19.49
CA GLY A 315 2.18 -10.61 18.66
C GLY A 315 3.61 -10.96 18.23
N GLU A 316 3.82 -11.10 16.95
CA GLU A 316 5.12 -11.37 16.33
C GLU A 316 5.89 -10.10 15.94
N TRP A 317 5.33 -8.92 16.20
CA TRP A 317 5.86 -7.65 15.74
C TRP A 317 6.51 -6.85 16.86
N MET A 318 7.62 -6.22 16.50
CA MET A 318 8.44 -5.40 17.38
C MET A 318 8.37 -3.92 16.97
N GLN A 319 8.58 -3.07 17.94
CA GLN A 319 8.72 -1.64 17.78
C GLN A 319 9.96 -1.18 18.55
N CYS A 320 10.77 -0.31 17.93
CA CYS A 320 11.93 0.30 18.57
C CYS A 320 11.75 1.82 18.63
N THR A 321 11.96 2.39 19.82
CA THR A 321 12.03 3.85 20.03
C THR A 321 13.45 4.23 20.43
N ALA A 322 14.01 5.26 19.78
CA ALA A 322 15.29 5.83 20.15
C ALA A 322 15.24 7.36 20.13
N SER A 323 16.16 7.99 20.85
CA SER A 323 16.28 9.45 20.92
C SER A 323 17.64 9.95 20.42
N MET A 324 17.62 11.12 19.79
CA MET A 324 18.82 11.91 19.50
C MET A 324 19.31 12.56 20.78
N LYS A 325 20.62 12.50 21.04
CA LYS A 325 21.24 13.19 22.19
C LYS A 325 21.27 14.71 21.97
#